data_b8ef7cd7985a3355eea3cee343db4b35
#
_entry.id   b8ef7cd7985a3355eea3cee343db4b35
#
_cell.length_a   1.000
_cell.length_b   1.000
_cell.length_c   1.000
_cell.angle_alpha   90.00
_cell.angle_beta   90.00
_cell.angle_gamma   90.00
#
_symmetry.space_group_name_H-M   'P 1'
#
loop_
_entity.id
_entity.type
_entity.pdbx_description
1 polymer ?
#
loop_
_entity_poly.entity_id
_entity_poly.type
_entity_poly.pdbx_seq_one_letter_code
_entity_poly.pdbx_strand_id
1 'polypeptide(L)'
;MNKYQAVIIGFGKAGKTLAVTLAKAGWRVALIEQSNAMYGGTCINIGCIPTKTLVHDAQQHTDFVRAIQRKNEVVNFLRNKNFHNLADMPNIDVIDGQAEFINNHSLRVHRPEGNLEIHGEKIFINTGAQAVVPPIPGITTTTGVYDSTGLLNLKELPGHLGILGGGYIGVEFASMFANFGSKVTILEAASLFLPREDRDIADNIATILRDQGVDIILNAHVERISHHENQVQVHSEHEIGRAS
;
A
#
# COMPACT_ATOMS: atom_id res chain seq x y z
N MET A 1 28.14 -18.39 -12.12
CA MET A 1 27.21 -17.27 -12.38
C MET A 1 26.03 -17.80 -13.18
N ASN A 2 24.82 -17.75 -12.63
CA ASN A 2 23.61 -18.22 -13.31
C ASN A 2 23.24 -17.24 -14.43
N LYS A 3 22.91 -17.78 -15.61
CA LYS A 3 22.54 -16.97 -16.79
C LYS A 3 21.05 -17.12 -17.10
N TYR A 4 20.41 -15.98 -17.38
CA TYR A 4 18.99 -15.87 -17.73
C TYR A 4 18.82 -15.00 -18.97
N GLN A 5 17.82 -15.31 -19.80
CA GLN A 5 17.45 -14.44 -20.91
C GLN A 5 16.72 -13.20 -20.39
N ALA A 6 15.97 -13.33 -19.28
CA ALA A 6 15.37 -12.20 -18.59
C ALA A 6 15.57 -12.26 -17.08
N VAL A 7 15.89 -11.12 -16.49
CA VAL A 7 15.86 -10.91 -15.03
C VAL A 7 14.87 -9.81 -14.73
N ILE A 8 13.94 -10.07 -13.81
CA ILE A 8 12.90 -9.13 -13.41
C ILE A 8 13.09 -8.81 -11.93
N ILE A 9 13.22 -7.53 -11.60
CA ILE A 9 13.39 -7.05 -10.23
C ILE A 9 12.04 -6.56 -9.72
N GLY A 10 11.42 -7.31 -8.82
CA GLY A 10 10.13 -7.04 -8.20
C GLY A 10 9.01 -7.97 -8.68
N PHE A 11 8.34 -8.62 -7.72
CA PHE A 11 7.24 -9.58 -7.92
C PHE A 11 5.87 -8.88 -8.06
N GLY A 12 5.84 -7.64 -8.53
CA GLY A 12 4.61 -6.89 -8.73
C GLY A 12 3.79 -7.37 -9.94
N LYS A 13 2.62 -6.74 -10.17
CA LYS A 13 1.67 -7.13 -11.21
C LYS A 13 2.32 -7.22 -12.61
N ALA A 14 3.11 -6.23 -13.00
CA ALA A 14 3.78 -6.22 -14.30
C ALA A 14 4.87 -7.29 -14.37
N GLY A 15 5.73 -7.37 -13.35
CA GLY A 15 6.85 -8.33 -13.31
C GLY A 15 6.41 -9.77 -13.39
N LYS A 16 5.44 -10.17 -12.56
CA LYS A 16 4.91 -11.55 -12.59
C LYS A 16 4.22 -11.91 -13.90
N THR A 17 3.49 -10.96 -14.51
CA THR A 17 2.84 -11.18 -15.80
C THR A 17 3.86 -11.35 -16.91
N LEU A 18 4.88 -10.49 -16.93
CA LEU A 18 5.99 -10.59 -17.88
C LEU A 18 6.77 -11.90 -17.72
N ALA A 19 7.08 -12.29 -16.48
CA ALA A 19 7.79 -13.54 -16.17
C ALA A 19 7.08 -14.76 -16.79
N VAL A 20 5.77 -14.88 -16.52
CA VAL A 20 4.94 -15.98 -17.07
C VAL A 20 4.91 -15.94 -18.59
N THR A 21 4.78 -14.76 -19.20
CA THR A 21 4.73 -14.61 -20.67
C THR A 21 6.04 -15.05 -21.30
N LEU A 22 7.17 -14.61 -20.78
CA LEU A 22 8.49 -14.97 -21.30
C LEU A 22 8.80 -16.46 -21.08
N ALA A 23 8.46 -17.00 -19.91
CA ALA A 23 8.65 -18.43 -19.62
C ALA A 23 7.83 -19.33 -20.58
N LYS A 24 6.58 -18.96 -20.89
CA LYS A 24 5.76 -19.66 -21.88
C LYS A 24 6.33 -19.55 -23.30
N ALA A 25 7.09 -18.50 -23.59
CA ALA A 25 7.84 -18.37 -24.84
C ALA A 25 9.20 -19.14 -24.84
N GLY A 26 9.46 -19.93 -23.80
CA GLY A 26 10.65 -20.77 -23.67
C GLY A 26 11.86 -20.05 -23.06
N TRP A 27 11.72 -18.84 -22.56
CA TRP A 27 12.82 -18.12 -21.92
C TRP A 27 13.09 -18.63 -20.51
N ARG A 28 14.35 -18.66 -20.14
CA ARG A 28 14.75 -18.83 -18.73
C ARG A 28 14.73 -17.47 -18.03
N VAL A 29 13.92 -17.37 -16.98
CA VAL A 29 13.62 -16.11 -16.27
C VAL A 29 14.03 -16.21 -14.82
N ALA A 30 14.73 -15.19 -14.29
CA ALA A 30 14.85 -14.96 -12.85
C ALA A 30 13.89 -13.85 -12.42
N LEU A 31 13.14 -14.08 -11.37
CA LEU A 31 12.27 -13.08 -10.73
C LEU A 31 12.79 -12.85 -9.31
N ILE A 32 13.26 -11.64 -9.01
CA ILE A 32 13.85 -11.29 -7.71
C ILE A 32 12.82 -10.50 -6.90
N GLU A 33 12.63 -10.88 -5.63
CA GLU A 33 11.80 -10.14 -4.68
C GLU A 33 12.52 -10.01 -3.34
N GLN A 34 12.57 -8.80 -2.81
CA GLN A 34 13.28 -8.54 -1.55
C GLN A 34 12.50 -8.98 -0.30
N SER A 35 11.19 -9.20 -0.42
CA SER A 35 10.32 -9.58 0.69
C SER A 35 9.29 -10.63 0.27
N ASN A 36 9.36 -11.81 0.87
CA ASN A 36 8.37 -12.87 0.65
C ASN A 36 6.95 -12.45 1.07
N ALA A 37 6.81 -11.44 1.95
CA ALA A 37 5.54 -10.83 2.29
C ALA A 37 4.93 -10.01 1.15
N MET A 38 5.70 -9.75 0.07
CA MET A 38 5.28 -8.93 -1.07
C MET A 38 5.08 -9.72 -2.37
N TYR A 39 5.08 -11.06 -2.34
CA TYR A 39 4.75 -11.85 -3.52
C TYR A 39 3.37 -11.47 -4.10
N GLY A 40 3.35 -11.11 -5.37
CA GLY A 40 2.18 -10.56 -6.06
C GLY A 40 2.12 -9.04 -6.08
N GLY A 41 3.00 -8.36 -5.33
CA GLY A 41 3.17 -6.90 -5.30
C GLY A 41 2.11 -6.16 -4.48
N THR A 42 2.12 -4.84 -4.59
CA THR A 42 1.29 -3.89 -3.85
C THR A 42 -0.20 -4.23 -3.90
N CYS A 43 -0.74 -4.53 -5.07
CA CYS A 43 -2.17 -4.81 -5.24
C CYS A 43 -2.66 -5.97 -4.35
N ILE A 44 -1.88 -7.05 -4.24
CA ILE A 44 -2.24 -8.23 -3.45
C ILE A 44 -2.07 -7.96 -1.95
N ASN A 45 -0.98 -7.28 -1.56
CA ASN A 45 -0.53 -7.29 -0.18
C ASN A 45 -0.92 -6.06 0.63
N ILE A 46 -0.88 -4.87 0.03
CA ILE A 46 -1.04 -3.58 0.72
C ILE A 46 -1.88 -2.56 -0.06
N GLY A 47 -2.59 -2.97 -1.11
CA GLY A 47 -3.39 -2.07 -1.95
C GLY A 47 -4.77 -2.65 -2.23
N CYS A 48 -5.06 -2.95 -3.51
CA CYS A 48 -6.41 -3.25 -3.99
C CYS A 48 -7.14 -4.36 -3.23
N ILE A 49 -6.48 -5.49 -2.99
CA ILE A 49 -7.13 -6.66 -2.38
C ILE A 49 -7.49 -6.41 -0.91
N PRO A 50 -6.54 -6.01 -0.03
CA PRO A 50 -6.88 -5.73 1.35
C PRO A 50 -7.91 -4.60 1.49
N THR A 51 -7.79 -3.50 0.73
CA THR A 51 -8.75 -2.40 0.83
C THR A 51 -10.15 -2.82 0.37
N LYS A 52 -10.28 -3.50 -0.78
CA LYS A 52 -11.60 -3.94 -1.27
C LYS A 52 -12.26 -4.98 -0.37
N THR A 53 -11.47 -5.86 0.26
CA THR A 53 -11.98 -6.79 1.26
C THR A 53 -12.57 -6.04 2.45
N LEU A 54 -11.84 -5.06 2.99
CA LEU A 54 -12.31 -4.26 4.13
C LEU A 54 -13.48 -3.34 3.77
N VAL A 55 -13.47 -2.70 2.59
CA VAL A 55 -14.62 -1.89 2.11
C VAL A 55 -15.89 -2.74 2.03
N HIS A 56 -15.79 -3.95 1.44
CA HIS A 56 -16.94 -4.86 1.37
C HIS A 56 -17.44 -5.24 2.77
N ASP A 57 -16.55 -5.61 3.69
CA ASP A 57 -16.90 -6.05 5.03
C ASP A 57 -17.50 -4.89 5.88
N ALA A 58 -16.98 -3.67 5.71
CA ALA A 58 -17.52 -2.47 6.34
C ALA A 58 -18.97 -2.20 5.89
N GLN A 59 -19.26 -2.32 4.58
CA GLN A 59 -20.61 -2.18 4.03
C GLN A 59 -21.59 -3.26 4.51
N GLN A 60 -21.09 -4.44 4.88
CA GLN A 60 -21.89 -5.53 5.47
C GLN A 60 -21.98 -5.45 6.99
N HIS A 61 -21.51 -4.35 7.61
CA HIS A 61 -21.46 -4.16 9.06
C HIS A 61 -20.76 -5.31 9.81
N THR A 62 -19.74 -5.92 9.17
CA THR A 62 -18.90 -6.93 9.79
C THR A 62 -18.10 -6.29 10.92
N ASP A 63 -17.94 -6.99 12.04
CA ASP A 63 -17.03 -6.56 13.11
C ASP A 63 -15.61 -6.32 12.58
N PHE A 64 -14.98 -5.23 13.04
CA PHE A 64 -13.68 -4.79 12.51
C PHE A 64 -12.58 -5.84 12.68
N VAL A 65 -12.49 -6.48 13.85
CA VAL A 65 -11.46 -7.50 14.11
C VAL A 65 -11.65 -8.70 13.18
N ARG A 66 -12.90 -9.13 12.98
CA ARG A 66 -13.25 -10.20 12.05
C ARG A 66 -12.93 -9.83 10.60
N ALA A 67 -13.19 -8.58 10.20
CA ALA A 67 -12.87 -8.07 8.88
C ALA A 67 -11.36 -8.08 8.63
N ILE A 68 -10.54 -7.65 9.62
CA ILE A 68 -9.07 -7.73 9.56
C ILE A 68 -8.59 -9.18 9.44
N GLN A 69 -9.16 -10.13 10.18
CA GLN A 69 -8.82 -11.55 10.06
C GLN A 69 -9.10 -12.07 8.66
N ARG A 70 -10.31 -11.84 8.14
CA ARG A 70 -10.69 -12.24 6.78
C ARG A 70 -9.79 -11.62 5.72
N LYS A 71 -9.48 -10.31 5.83
CA LYS A 71 -8.53 -9.63 4.95
C LYS A 71 -7.17 -10.34 4.94
N ASN A 72 -6.65 -10.72 6.12
CA ASN A 72 -5.37 -11.42 6.23
C ASN A 72 -5.40 -12.80 5.57
N GLU A 73 -6.48 -13.56 5.74
CA GLU A 73 -6.69 -14.86 5.09
C GLU A 73 -6.69 -14.74 3.55
N VAL A 74 -7.45 -13.79 3.02
CA VAL A 74 -7.53 -13.52 1.57
C VAL A 74 -6.16 -13.12 1.00
N VAL A 75 -5.45 -12.21 1.68
CA VAL A 75 -4.12 -11.77 1.26
C VAL A 75 -3.13 -12.94 1.28
N ASN A 76 -3.10 -13.73 2.35
CA ASN A 76 -2.19 -14.87 2.47
C ASN A 76 -2.47 -15.93 1.41
N PHE A 77 -3.74 -16.26 1.19
CA PHE A 77 -4.13 -17.19 0.12
C PHE A 77 -3.66 -16.72 -1.25
N LEU A 78 -3.92 -15.46 -1.59
CA LEU A 78 -3.55 -14.92 -2.90
C LEU A 78 -2.03 -14.74 -3.05
N ARG A 79 -1.32 -14.39 -1.98
CA ARG A 79 0.15 -14.32 -1.96
C ARG A 79 0.76 -15.68 -2.29
N ASN A 80 0.35 -16.72 -1.59
CA ASN A 80 0.80 -18.10 -1.82
C ASN A 80 0.47 -18.58 -3.22
N LYS A 81 -0.77 -18.33 -3.69
CA LYS A 81 -1.17 -18.67 -5.04
C LYS A 81 -0.31 -17.96 -6.10
N ASN A 82 0.01 -16.67 -5.90
CA ASN A 82 0.89 -15.95 -6.82
C ASN A 82 2.31 -16.51 -6.80
N PHE A 83 2.86 -16.88 -5.65
CA PHE A 83 4.16 -17.52 -5.55
C PHE A 83 4.21 -18.82 -6.36
N HIS A 84 3.32 -19.77 -6.07
CA HIS A 84 3.29 -21.06 -6.74
C HIS A 84 2.99 -20.97 -8.24
N ASN A 85 2.19 -20.02 -8.68
CA ASN A 85 1.95 -19.80 -10.10
C ASN A 85 3.24 -19.50 -10.90
N LEU A 86 4.31 -19.04 -10.25
CA LEU A 86 5.59 -18.75 -10.87
C LEU A 86 6.66 -19.78 -10.45
N ALA A 87 6.77 -20.06 -9.16
CA ALA A 87 7.82 -20.95 -8.64
C ALA A 87 7.68 -22.41 -9.16
N ASP A 88 6.47 -22.84 -9.49
CA ASP A 88 6.20 -24.17 -10.04
C ASP A 88 6.43 -24.25 -11.57
N MET A 89 6.78 -23.13 -12.21
CA MET A 89 7.13 -23.13 -13.65
C MET A 89 8.61 -23.49 -13.84
N PRO A 90 8.94 -24.48 -14.69
CA PRO A 90 10.31 -25.00 -14.82
C PRO A 90 11.33 -23.97 -15.35
N ASN A 91 10.83 -22.92 -16.00
CA ASN A 91 11.67 -21.88 -16.61
C ASN A 91 11.75 -20.60 -15.78
N ILE A 92 11.18 -20.57 -14.56
CA ILE A 92 11.22 -19.40 -13.67
C ILE A 92 11.94 -19.79 -12.37
N ASP A 93 13.00 -19.06 -12.08
CA ASP A 93 13.66 -19.09 -10.78
C ASP A 93 13.16 -17.87 -9.96
N VAL A 94 12.38 -18.09 -8.92
CA VAL A 94 12.02 -17.05 -7.93
C VAL A 94 13.15 -16.96 -6.91
N ILE A 95 13.74 -15.79 -6.75
CA ILE A 95 14.92 -15.55 -5.92
C ILE A 95 14.58 -14.51 -4.86
N ASP A 96 14.63 -14.90 -3.60
CA ASP A 96 14.46 -13.97 -2.48
C ASP A 96 15.76 -13.20 -2.24
N GLY A 97 15.68 -11.89 -2.16
CA GLY A 97 16.79 -11.01 -1.86
C GLY A 97 16.70 -9.64 -2.51
N GLN A 98 17.57 -8.77 -2.09
CA GLN A 98 17.70 -7.42 -2.64
C GLN A 98 18.69 -7.39 -3.81
N ALA A 99 18.22 -6.92 -4.97
CA ALA A 99 19.06 -6.80 -6.15
C ALA A 99 19.87 -5.50 -6.16
N GLU A 100 21.15 -5.62 -6.51
CA GLU A 100 22.08 -4.52 -6.74
C GLU A 100 22.72 -4.70 -8.12
N PHE A 101 22.81 -3.63 -8.90
CA PHE A 101 23.51 -3.66 -10.19
C PHE A 101 25.03 -3.69 -10.01
N ILE A 102 25.70 -4.69 -10.58
CA ILE A 102 27.15 -4.71 -10.76
C ILE A 102 27.52 -3.99 -12.07
N ASN A 103 26.74 -4.26 -13.13
CA ASN A 103 26.84 -3.62 -14.44
C ASN A 103 25.50 -3.80 -15.19
N ASN A 104 25.43 -3.35 -16.45
CA ASN A 104 24.19 -3.36 -17.26
C ASN A 104 23.55 -4.75 -17.45
N HIS A 105 24.28 -5.84 -17.23
CA HIS A 105 23.83 -7.21 -17.46
C HIS A 105 24.02 -8.11 -16.24
N SER A 106 24.62 -7.63 -15.15
CA SER A 106 24.94 -8.44 -13.98
C SER A 106 24.40 -7.80 -12.72
N LEU A 107 23.77 -8.63 -11.90
CA LEU A 107 23.21 -8.25 -10.60
C LEU A 107 23.85 -9.10 -9.50
N ARG A 108 24.02 -8.49 -8.34
CA ARG A 108 24.23 -9.16 -7.07
C ARG A 108 22.92 -9.16 -6.31
N VAL A 109 22.48 -10.34 -5.89
CA VAL A 109 21.32 -10.49 -5.02
C VAL A 109 21.81 -10.76 -3.60
N HIS A 110 21.55 -9.83 -2.70
CA HIS A 110 21.87 -9.96 -1.28
C HIS A 110 20.81 -10.83 -0.61
N ARG A 111 21.22 -11.96 -0.03
CA ARG A 111 20.36 -12.94 0.62
C ARG A 111 20.90 -13.30 2.00
N PRO A 112 20.08 -13.78 2.93
CA PRO A 112 20.55 -14.22 4.26
C PRO A 112 21.63 -15.31 4.19
N GLU A 113 21.52 -16.23 3.22
CA GLU A 113 22.46 -17.35 3.02
C GLU A 113 23.72 -16.96 2.23
N GLY A 114 23.87 -15.71 1.84
CA GLY A 114 25.00 -15.18 1.10
C GLY A 114 24.64 -14.62 -0.28
N ASN A 115 25.55 -13.83 -0.83
CA ASN A 115 25.33 -13.13 -2.10
C ASN A 115 25.30 -14.11 -3.29
N LEU A 116 24.36 -13.88 -4.20
CA LEU A 116 24.24 -14.60 -5.47
C LEU A 116 24.49 -13.63 -6.63
N GLU A 117 25.43 -13.95 -7.51
CA GLU A 117 25.63 -13.19 -8.74
C GLU A 117 24.92 -13.87 -9.92
N ILE A 118 24.15 -13.09 -10.65
CA ILE A 118 23.38 -13.54 -11.81
C ILE A 118 23.61 -12.63 -13.01
N HIS A 119 23.46 -13.20 -14.20
CA HIS A 119 23.56 -12.47 -15.46
C HIS A 119 22.23 -12.54 -16.21
N GLY A 120 21.77 -11.39 -16.72
CA GLY A 120 20.58 -11.27 -17.57
C GLY A 120 20.89 -10.63 -18.90
N GLU A 121 20.46 -11.24 -19.99
CA GLU A 121 20.53 -10.59 -21.31
C GLU A 121 19.65 -9.34 -21.34
N LYS A 122 18.50 -9.41 -20.68
CA LYS A 122 17.56 -8.30 -20.47
C LYS A 122 17.21 -8.20 -19.00
N ILE A 123 17.24 -6.98 -18.46
CA ILE A 123 16.87 -6.71 -17.05
C ILE A 123 15.68 -5.75 -17.04
N PHE A 124 14.63 -6.12 -16.30
CA PHE A 124 13.40 -5.34 -16.13
C PHE A 124 13.28 -4.87 -14.70
N ILE A 125 13.17 -3.55 -14.52
CA ILE A 125 13.01 -2.91 -13.21
C ILE A 125 11.51 -2.74 -12.96
N ASN A 126 10.98 -3.47 -11.96
CA ASN A 126 9.57 -3.45 -11.57
C ASN A 126 9.43 -3.31 -10.05
N THR A 127 10.24 -2.45 -9.46
CA THR A 127 10.38 -2.27 -8.00
C THR A 127 9.19 -1.55 -7.34
N GLY A 128 8.28 -0.96 -8.14
CA GLY A 128 7.08 -0.30 -7.65
C GLY A 128 7.35 1.10 -7.08
N ALA A 129 6.56 1.46 -6.06
CA ALA A 129 6.61 2.77 -5.40
C ALA A 129 6.45 2.61 -3.89
N GLN A 130 6.91 3.59 -3.16
CA GLN A 130 6.71 3.73 -1.72
C GLN A 130 5.83 4.93 -1.42
N ALA A 131 5.13 4.90 -0.28
CA ALA A 131 4.41 6.06 0.22
C ALA A 131 5.38 7.22 0.50
N VAL A 132 5.04 8.40 0.03
CA VAL A 132 5.78 9.62 0.36
C VAL A 132 5.33 10.07 1.75
N VAL A 133 6.28 10.21 2.67
CA VAL A 133 6.03 10.81 3.98
C VAL A 133 6.35 12.30 3.87
N PRO A 134 5.36 13.19 4.05
CA PRO A 134 5.62 14.64 3.98
C PRO A 134 6.51 15.08 5.14
N PRO A 135 7.30 16.17 4.98
CA PRO A 135 8.23 16.65 6.00
C PRO A 135 7.51 17.47 7.09
N ILE A 136 6.49 16.84 7.71
CA ILE A 136 5.74 17.46 8.81
C ILE A 136 6.39 17.04 10.13
N PRO A 137 6.82 17.98 10.99
CA PRO A 137 7.35 17.66 12.30
C PRO A 137 6.42 16.74 13.11
N GLY A 138 6.98 15.65 13.63
CA GLY A 138 6.24 14.66 14.41
C GLY A 138 5.61 13.52 13.62
N ILE A 139 5.51 13.59 12.30
CA ILE A 139 4.78 12.57 11.50
C ILE A 139 5.40 11.17 11.59
N THR A 140 6.72 11.07 11.75
CA THR A 140 7.44 9.79 11.86
C THR A 140 7.73 9.37 13.29
N THR A 141 7.56 10.28 14.25
CA THR A 141 7.95 10.06 15.66
C THR A 141 6.76 9.96 16.61
N THR A 142 5.57 10.38 16.18
CA THR A 142 4.36 10.35 16.99
C THR A 142 3.69 8.98 16.90
N THR A 143 3.52 8.31 18.01
CA THR A 143 2.75 7.05 18.10
C THR A 143 1.29 7.31 17.68
N GLY A 144 0.70 6.38 16.93
CA GLY A 144 -0.67 6.53 16.40
C GLY A 144 -0.74 7.18 15.02
N VAL A 145 0.40 7.51 14.41
CA VAL A 145 0.48 7.94 13.01
C VAL A 145 0.86 6.77 12.12
N TYR A 146 0.11 6.56 11.06
CA TYR A 146 0.25 5.43 10.15
C TYR A 146 0.24 5.90 8.70
N ASP A 147 0.97 5.22 7.84
CA ASP A 147 0.73 5.23 6.41
C ASP A 147 -0.43 4.27 6.05
N SER A 148 -0.80 4.21 4.78
CA SER A 148 -1.87 3.33 4.32
C SER A 148 -1.60 1.83 4.62
N THR A 149 -0.35 1.41 4.62
CA THR A 149 0.04 0.02 4.95
C THR A 149 -0.12 -0.26 6.43
N GLY A 150 0.32 0.66 7.28
CA GLY A 150 0.16 0.57 8.73
C GLY A 150 -1.31 0.54 9.13
N LEU A 151 -2.13 1.37 8.50
CA LEU A 151 -3.57 1.45 8.76
C LEU A 151 -4.31 0.15 8.43
N LEU A 152 -3.91 -0.57 7.37
CA LEU A 152 -4.45 -1.89 7.02
C LEU A 152 -4.11 -2.99 8.05
N ASN A 153 -3.19 -2.74 8.96
CA ASN A 153 -2.72 -3.70 9.97
C ASN A 153 -3.11 -3.33 11.41
N LEU A 154 -4.02 -2.37 11.58
CA LEU A 154 -4.57 -2.05 12.89
C LEU A 154 -5.26 -3.27 13.50
N LYS A 155 -5.10 -3.43 14.82
CA LYS A 155 -5.74 -4.52 15.58
C LYS A 155 -7.09 -4.11 16.16
N GLU A 156 -7.29 -2.82 16.36
CA GLU A 156 -8.48 -2.22 16.96
C GLU A 156 -8.96 -1.07 16.07
N LEU A 157 -10.27 -0.86 16.06
CA LEU A 157 -10.89 0.25 15.37
C LEU A 157 -10.59 1.56 16.12
N PRO A 158 -9.98 2.58 15.50
CA PRO A 158 -9.79 3.86 16.15
C PRO A 158 -11.14 4.55 16.37
N GLY A 159 -11.34 5.18 17.53
CA GLY A 159 -12.54 5.97 17.80
C GLY A 159 -12.64 7.19 16.88
N HIS A 160 -11.51 7.83 16.56
CA HIS A 160 -11.43 8.94 15.62
C HIS A 160 -10.19 8.79 14.72
N LEU A 161 -10.39 8.83 13.42
CA LEU A 161 -9.35 8.77 12.39
C LEU A 161 -9.19 10.13 11.70
N GLY A 162 -8.03 10.75 11.84
CA GLY A 162 -7.63 11.91 11.03
C GLY A 162 -6.86 11.45 9.78
N ILE A 163 -7.25 11.90 8.59
CA ILE A 163 -6.61 11.55 7.32
C ILE A 163 -5.98 12.79 6.72
N LEU A 164 -4.67 12.76 6.51
CA LEU A 164 -3.93 13.84 5.84
C LEU A 164 -3.95 13.64 4.32
N GLY A 165 -4.71 14.46 3.64
CA GLY A 165 -4.92 14.46 2.19
C GLY A 165 -6.21 13.77 1.76
N GLY A 166 -7.01 14.49 0.97
CA GLY A 166 -8.28 14.05 0.38
C GLY A 166 -8.15 13.40 -1.00
N GLY A 167 -7.00 12.78 -1.32
CA GLY A 167 -6.82 12.02 -2.56
C GLY A 167 -7.52 10.65 -2.52
N TYR A 168 -7.41 9.86 -3.61
CA TYR A 168 -8.13 8.58 -3.77
C TYR A 168 -7.95 7.62 -2.60
N ILE A 169 -6.73 7.47 -2.09
CA ILE A 169 -6.43 6.61 -0.93
C ILE A 169 -7.15 7.14 0.30
N GLY A 170 -7.04 8.45 0.58
CA GLY A 170 -7.71 9.09 1.71
C GLY A 170 -9.22 8.92 1.67
N VAL A 171 -9.85 9.11 0.51
CA VAL A 171 -11.29 8.92 0.28
C VAL A 171 -11.71 7.47 0.54
N GLU A 172 -10.95 6.49 0.03
CA GLU A 172 -11.25 5.07 0.23
C GLU A 172 -11.18 4.68 1.70
N PHE A 173 -10.13 5.11 2.41
CA PHE A 173 -9.99 4.86 3.85
C PHE A 173 -11.05 5.61 4.66
N ALA A 174 -11.39 6.84 4.30
CA ALA A 174 -12.43 7.60 4.98
C ALA A 174 -13.78 6.89 4.94
N SER A 175 -14.23 6.48 3.76
CA SER A 175 -15.48 5.73 3.61
C SER A 175 -15.43 4.39 4.35
N MET A 176 -14.32 3.66 4.24
CA MET A 176 -14.15 2.37 4.90
C MET A 176 -14.24 2.47 6.42
N PHE A 177 -13.48 3.38 7.04
CA PHE A 177 -13.47 3.53 8.50
C PHE A 177 -14.75 4.15 9.06
N ALA A 178 -15.38 5.08 8.33
CA ALA A 178 -16.69 5.60 8.69
C ALA A 178 -17.75 4.49 8.73
N ASN A 179 -17.76 3.60 7.72
CA ASN A 179 -18.67 2.46 7.69
C ASN A 179 -18.38 1.42 8.80
N PHE A 180 -17.15 1.31 9.30
CA PHE A 180 -16.84 0.52 10.50
C PHE A 180 -17.27 1.20 11.80
N GLY A 181 -17.59 2.49 11.79
CA GLY A 181 -18.07 3.26 12.95
C GLY A 181 -17.07 4.21 13.57
N SER A 182 -15.90 4.43 12.97
CA SER A 182 -14.98 5.50 13.38
C SER A 182 -15.57 6.88 13.05
N LYS A 183 -15.35 7.86 13.89
CA LYS A 183 -15.41 9.26 13.46
C LYS A 183 -14.23 9.51 12.51
N VAL A 184 -14.49 10.17 11.36
CA VAL A 184 -13.44 10.41 10.38
C VAL A 184 -13.38 11.87 10.00
N THR A 185 -12.16 12.43 9.95
CA THR A 185 -11.89 13.79 9.48
C THR A 185 -10.82 13.76 8.41
N ILE A 186 -11.11 14.26 7.22
CA ILE A 186 -10.14 14.48 6.14
C ILE A 186 -9.61 15.92 6.25
N LEU A 187 -8.29 16.06 6.29
CA LEU A 187 -7.57 17.32 6.29
C LEU A 187 -6.90 17.51 4.92
N GLU A 188 -7.47 18.36 4.08
CA GLU A 188 -6.98 18.62 2.72
C GLU A 188 -6.37 20.02 2.65
N ALA A 189 -5.12 20.10 2.22
CA ALA A 189 -4.41 21.38 2.10
C ALA A 189 -4.93 22.27 0.96
N ALA A 190 -5.49 21.65 -0.08
CA ALA A 190 -6.07 22.39 -1.20
C ALA A 190 -7.40 23.07 -0.82
N SER A 191 -7.73 24.13 -1.53
CA SER A 191 -9.01 24.85 -1.40
C SER A 191 -10.19 24.09 -2.02
N LEU A 192 -9.93 23.05 -2.81
CA LEU A 192 -10.92 22.20 -3.47
C LEU A 192 -10.68 20.73 -3.11
N PHE A 193 -11.76 20.03 -2.80
CA PHE A 193 -11.72 18.58 -2.63
C PHE A 193 -11.55 17.90 -3.99
N LEU A 194 -10.66 16.90 -4.08
CA LEU A 194 -10.33 16.18 -5.32
C LEU A 194 -10.08 17.13 -6.50
N PRO A 195 -9.09 18.03 -6.44
CA PRO A 195 -8.93 19.14 -7.39
C PRO A 195 -8.62 18.69 -8.83
N ARG A 196 -8.29 17.42 -9.04
CA ARG A 196 -7.98 16.85 -10.36
C ARG A 196 -9.17 16.19 -11.04
N GLU A 197 -10.30 16.07 -10.32
CA GLU A 197 -11.52 15.44 -10.83
C GLU A 197 -12.50 16.48 -11.34
N ASP A 198 -13.43 16.05 -12.19
CA ASP A 198 -14.56 16.89 -12.61
C ASP A 198 -15.35 17.34 -11.38
N ARG A 199 -15.77 18.59 -11.36
CA ARG A 199 -16.36 19.20 -10.17
C ARG A 199 -17.65 18.52 -9.71
N ASP A 200 -18.50 18.14 -10.64
CA ASP A 200 -19.74 17.41 -10.34
C ASP A 200 -19.46 16.06 -9.67
N ILE A 201 -18.42 15.35 -10.11
CA ILE A 201 -17.98 14.08 -9.53
C ILE A 201 -17.40 14.31 -8.13
N ALA A 202 -16.47 15.29 -7.99
CA ALA A 202 -15.84 15.58 -6.72
C ALA A 202 -16.85 16.03 -5.66
N ASP A 203 -17.81 16.87 -6.05
CA ASP A 203 -18.85 17.39 -5.16
C ASP A 203 -19.85 16.29 -4.74
N ASN A 204 -20.19 15.36 -5.64
CA ASN A 204 -20.97 14.18 -5.30
C ASN A 204 -20.25 13.27 -4.32
N ILE A 205 -18.95 12.99 -4.53
CA ILE A 205 -18.15 12.19 -3.59
C ILE A 205 -18.09 12.87 -2.22
N ALA A 206 -17.87 14.18 -2.17
CA ALA A 206 -17.87 14.93 -0.91
C ALA A 206 -19.22 14.85 -0.19
N THR A 207 -20.33 14.91 -0.92
CA THR A 207 -21.68 14.77 -0.37
C THR A 207 -21.87 13.37 0.22
N ILE A 208 -21.54 12.31 -0.52
CA ILE A 208 -21.65 10.93 -0.03
C ILE A 208 -20.82 10.71 1.24
N LEU A 209 -19.60 11.24 1.31
CA LEU A 209 -18.75 11.12 2.50
C LEU A 209 -19.35 11.86 3.70
N ARG A 210 -19.88 13.09 3.49
CA ARG A 210 -20.55 13.86 4.55
C ARG A 210 -21.81 13.16 5.07
N ASP A 211 -22.58 12.55 4.18
CA ASP A 211 -23.76 11.75 4.55
C ASP A 211 -23.37 10.49 5.37
N GLN A 212 -22.14 9.99 5.19
CA GLN A 212 -21.55 8.94 6.03
C GLN A 212 -20.95 9.47 7.35
N GLY A 213 -21.04 10.77 7.64
CA GLY A 213 -20.49 11.39 8.85
C GLY A 213 -19.02 11.74 8.78
N VAL A 214 -18.43 11.80 7.58
CA VAL A 214 -17.03 12.23 7.40
C VAL A 214 -16.95 13.75 7.36
N ASP A 215 -16.11 14.32 8.23
CA ASP A 215 -15.75 15.73 8.18
C ASP A 215 -14.69 15.97 7.11
N ILE A 216 -14.88 16.96 6.22
CA ILE A 216 -13.89 17.36 5.20
C ILE A 216 -13.52 18.81 5.45
N ILE A 217 -12.26 19.03 5.85
CA ILE A 217 -11.68 20.35 6.12
C ILE A 217 -10.70 20.68 5.01
N LEU A 218 -11.02 21.72 4.24
CA LEU A 218 -10.18 22.27 3.16
C LEU A 218 -9.28 23.38 3.69
N ASN A 219 -8.23 23.73 2.94
CA ASN A 219 -7.20 24.69 3.35
C ASN A 219 -6.53 24.30 4.67
N ALA A 220 -6.48 23.02 4.99
CA ALA A 220 -5.92 22.47 6.23
C ALA A 220 -4.41 22.27 6.08
N HIS A 221 -3.64 23.32 6.29
CA HIS A 221 -2.18 23.25 6.28
C HIS A 221 -1.67 22.73 7.62
N VAL A 222 -1.29 21.45 7.64
CA VAL A 222 -0.78 20.79 8.87
C VAL A 222 0.69 21.18 9.05
N GLU A 223 0.98 21.83 10.19
CA GLU A 223 2.31 22.32 10.53
C GLU A 223 3.09 21.34 11.41
N ARG A 224 2.40 20.59 12.25
CA ARG A 224 3.01 19.69 13.24
C ARG A 224 2.01 18.63 13.70
N ILE A 225 2.54 17.45 14.04
CA ILE A 225 1.82 16.39 14.74
C ILE A 225 2.50 16.15 16.09
N SER A 226 1.73 16.01 17.14
CA SER A 226 2.23 15.70 18.48
C SER A 226 1.32 14.71 19.19
N HIS A 227 1.79 14.17 20.32
CA HIS A 227 1.02 13.29 21.19
C HIS A 227 0.75 14.01 22.52
N HIS A 228 -0.49 13.99 22.97
CA HIS A 228 -0.89 14.57 24.25
C HIS A 228 -2.01 13.72 24.87
N GLU A 229 -1.87 13.32 26.12
CA GLU A 229 -2.89 12.57 26.89
C GLU A 229 -3.51 11.37 26.12
N ASN A 230 -2.67 10.51 25.54
CA ASN A 230 -3.07 9.36 24.73
C ASN A 230 -3.81 9.69 23.41
N GLN A 231 -3.74 10.92 22.94
CA GLN A 231 -4.32 11.34 21.67
C GLN A 231 -3.28 11.94 20.74
N VAL A 232 -3.42 11.69 19.44
CA VAL A 232 -2.67 12.39 18.41
C VAL A 232 -3.29 13.77 18.19
N GLN A 233 -2.49 14.82 18.33
CA GLN A 233 -2.89 16.18 18.03
C GLN A 233 -2.31 16.63 16.69
N VAL A 234 -3.17 17.13 15.83
CA VAL A 234 -2.79 17.74 14.56
C VAL A 234 -2.88 19.25 14.71
N HIS A 235 -1.77 19.94 14.52
CA HIS A 235 -1.68 21.40 14.59
C HIS A 235 -1.70 21.98 13.17
N SER A 236 -2.55 22.94 12.96
CA SER A 236 -2.64 23.70 11.70
C SER A 236 -2.88 25.18 12.03
N GLU A 237 -2.79 26.05 11.02
CA GLU A 237 -3.11 27.48 11.15
C GLU A 237 -4.57 27.72 11.62
N HIS A 238 -5.44 26.75 11.43
CA HIS A 238 -6.79 26.72 11.99
C HIS A 238 -6.87 25.60 13.04
N GLU A 239 -7.44 25.91 14.22
CA GLU A 239 -7.62 24.94 15.30
C GLU A 239 -8.46 23.75 14.80
N ILE A 240 -7.78 22.63 14.49
CA ILE A 240 -8.40 21.40 14.05
C ILE A 240 -8.40 20.43 15.23
N GLY A 241 -9.55 19.83 15.49
CA GLY A 241 -9.82 18.98 16.65
C GLY A 241 -8.86 17.80 16.85
N ARG A 242 -9.02 17.10 17.97
CA ARG A 242 -8.18 15.98 18.41
C ARG A 242 -8.65 14.68 17.80
N ALA A 243 -7.72 13.83 17.32
CA ALA A 243 -7.97 12.45 16.93
C ALA A 243 -7.55 11.48 18.04
N SER A 244 -8.32 10.46 18.31
CA SER A 244 -8.09 9.45 19.36
C SER A 244 -8.13 8.03 18.79
#